data_307a122aa917ef2e1b682da32b8af140
#
_entry.id   307a122aa917ef2e1b682da32b8af140
#
_cell.length_a   1.000
_cell.length_b   1.000
_cell.length_c   1.000
_cell.angle_alpha   90.00
_cell.angle_beta   90.00
_cell.angle_gamma   90.00
#
_symmetry.space_group_name_H-M   'P 1'
#
loop_
_entity.id
_entity.type
_entity.pdbx_description
1 polymer ?
#
loop_
_entity_poly.entity_id
_entity_poly.type
_entity_poly.pdbx_seq_one_letter_code
_entity_poly.pdbx_strand_id
1 'polypeptide(L)'
;AILIPGTLGDNPIFQMMVEGAQEAAAELGVSEPKVVEGGDDYAGYEKLFLSLAESKSYDLLITYTDSMVESVLKIAAMYPEQKIQLLDGDIIGIGQEVPSNVYSCRFKNEDLGYLGGCFAGLLTKSDLPYANEDLKVGLIFTDIYPAWTNYIQPAFENGAKSIDPQIEVVF
;
A
#
# COMPACT_ATOMS: atom_id res chain seq x y z
N ALA A 1 7.32 -6.74 -16.11
CA ALA A 1 8.22 -5.81 -15.40
C ALA A 1 7.61 -5.37 -14.07
N ILE A 2 8.43 -4.89 -13.16
CA ILE A 2 8.02 -4.34 -11.86
C ILE A 2 8.44 -2.88 -11.82
N LEU A 3 7.50 -1.98 -11.55
CA LEU A 3 7.81 -0.60 -11.16
C LEU A 3 7.76 -0.49 -9.64
N ILE A 4 8.87 -0.14 -9.03
CA ILE A 4 9.00 0.22 -7.62
C ILE A 4 8.68 1.72 -7.49
N PRO A 5 7.63 2.12 -6.75
CA PRO A 5 7.35 3.53 -6.47
C PRO A 5 8.25 4.04 -5.33
N GLY A 6 9.53 4.15 -5.62
CA GLY A 6 10.60 4.48 -4.68
C GLY A 6 11.93 3.90 -5.12
N THR A 7 12.82 3.73 -4.14
CA THR A 7 14.14 3.13 -4.31
C THR A 7 14.19 1.76 -3.63
N LEU A 8 14.76 0.75 -4.29
CA LEU A 8 14.80 -0.65 -3.84
C LEU A 8 15.62 -0.72 -2.57
N GLY A 9 15.93 -0.49 -1.73
CA GLY A 9 16.70 -0.56 -0.49
C GLY A 9 16.12 0.27 0.65
N ASP A 10 15.25 1.21 0.32
CA ASP A 10 14.67 2.12 1.30
C ASP A 10 13.50 1.48 2.06
N ASN A 11 12.87 0.47 1.47
CA ASN A 11 11.71 -0.19 2.05
C ASN A 11 11.81 -1.72 1.85
N PRO A 12 11.82 -2.52 2.93
CA PRO A 12 11.89 -3.98 2.84
C PRO A 12 10.72 -4.59 2.05
N ILE A 13 9.56 -3.93 1.98
CA ILE A 13 8.42 -4.41 1.20
C ILE A 13 8.76 -4.44 -0.29
N PHE A 14 9.49 -3.46 -0.80
CA PHE A 14 9.94 -3.44 -2.19
C PHE A 14 10.85 -4.62 -2.52
N GLN A 15 11.76 -4.94 -1.62
CA GLN A 15 12.62 -6.09 -1.78
C GLN A 15 11.83 -7.40 -1.78
N MET A 16 10.92 -7.58 -0.82
CA MET A 16 10.04 -8.76 -0.75
C MET A 16 9.17 -8.91 -2.02
N MET A 17 8.69 -7.82 -2.59
CA MET A 17 7.91 -7.83 -3.83
C MET A 17 8.76 -8.32 -5.02
N VAL A 18 9.99 -7.84 -5.13
CA VAL A 18 10.93 -8.28 -6.19
C VAL A 18 11.31 -9.74 -6.00
N GLU A 19 11.71 -10.15 -4.81
CA GLU A 19 12.06 -11.53 -4.49
C GLU A 19 10.90 -12.49 -4.78
N GLY A 20 9.67 -12.17 -4.33
CA GLY A 20 8.50 -12.99 -4.60
C GLY A 20 8.17 -13.11 -6.10
N ALA A 21 8.36 -12.04 -6.86
CA ALA A 21 8.17 -12.09 -8.32
C ALA A 21 9.27 -12.91 -9.03
N GLN A 22 10.51 -12.87 -8.54
CA GLN A 22 11.63 -13.68 -9.04
C GLN A 22 11.43 -15.17 -8.73
N GLU A 23 11.01 -15.49 -7.50
CA GLU A 23 10.67 -16.87 -7.11
C GLU A 23 9.54 -17.42 -7.99
N ALA A 24 8.46 -16.66 -8.16
CA ALA A 24 7.35 -17.07 -9.02
C ALA A 24 7.78 -17.26 -10.48
N ALA A 25 8.66 -16.39 -11.01
CA ALA A 25 9.19 -16.54 -12.36
C ALA A 25 10.01 -17.82 -12.51
N ALA A 26 10.84 -18.15 -11.52
CA ALA A 26 11.64 -19.36 -11.50
C ALA A 26 10.74 -20.63 -11.43
N GLU A 27 9.72 -20.64 -10.57
CA GLU A 27 8.78 -21.75 -10.43
C GLU A 27 7.96 -21.98 -11.71
N LEU A 28 7.54 -20.91 -12.37
CA LEU A 28 6.75 -20.97 -13.60
C LEU A 28 7.59 -21.18 -14.86
N GLY A 29 8.90 -21.11 -14.77
CA GLY A 29 9.81 -21.23 -15.91
C GLY A 29 9.70 -20.09 -16.91
N VAL A 30 9.34 -18.88 -16.44
CA VAL A 30 9.25 -17.65 -17.25
C VAL A 30 10.47 -16.77 -17.02
N SER A 31 10.62 -15.73 -17.86
CA SER A 31 11.74 -14.80 -17.76
C SER A 31 11.75 -14.02 -16.45
N GLU A 32 12.93 -13.79 -15.93
CA GLU A 32 13.12 -12.94 -14.74
C GLU A 32 12.53 -11.54 -14.96
N PRO A 33 11.81 -10.98 -13.95
CA PRO A 33 11.18 -9.70 -14.10
C PRO A 33 12.19 -8.54 -14.18
N LYS A 34 11.97 -7.62 -15.11
CA LYS A 34 12.68 -6.34 -15.17
C LYS A 34 12.23 -5.45 -14.03
N VAL A 35 13.15 -5.05 -13.17
CA VAL A 35 12.89 -4.07 -12.09
C VAL A 35 13.23 -2.66 -12.57
N VAL A 36 12.34 -1.72 -12.31
CA VAL A 36 12.48 -0.30 -12.59
C VAL A 36 12.18 0.47 -11.31
N GLU A 37 13.11 1.30 -10.88
CA GLU A 37 12.95 2.14 -9.69
C GLU A 37 12.47 3.53 -10.08
N GLY A 38 11.44 4.03 -9.39
CA GLY A 38 10.91 5.37 -9.58
C GLY A 38 11.70 6.45 -8.85
N GLY A 39 12.48 6.05 -7.83
CA GLY A 39 13.23 6.99 -6.99
C GLY A 39 12.29 7.93 -6.20
N ASP A 40 12.76 9.15 -5.95
CA ASP A 40 12.03 10.16 -5.17
C ASP A 40 11.13 11.07 -6.01
N ASP A 41 11.08 10.87 -7.33
CA ASP A 41 10.24 11.66 -8.24
C ASP A 41 8.84 11.05 -8.37
N TYR A 42 8.00 11.30 -7.37
CA TYR A 42 6.60 10.85 -7.35
C TYR A 42 5.81 11.25 -8.60
N ALA A 43 6.05 12.46 -9.14
CA ALA A 43 5.39 12.95 -10.35
C ALA A 43 5.82 12.17 -11.61
N GLY A 44 6.97 11.53 -11.58
CA GLY A 44 7.50 10.72 -12.67
C GLY A 44 6.94 9.30 -12.74
N TYR A 45 6.31 8.78 -11.68
CA TYR A 45 5.89 7.37 -11.62
C TYR A 45 4.90 6.99 -12.72
N GLU A 46 3.90 7.83 -12.97
CA GLU A 46 2.93 7.59 -14.06
C GLU A 46 3.64 7.48 -15.41
N LYS A 47 4.57 8.39 -15.69
CA LYS A 47 5.30 8.39 -16.95
C LYS A 47 6.18 7.14 -17.13
N LEU A 48 6.83 6.68 -16.06
CA LEU A 48 7.62 5.45 -16.08
C LEU A 48 6.72 4.24 -16.32
N PHE A 49 5.59 4.15 -15.60
CA PHE A 49 4.66 3.03 -15.75
C PHE A 49 4.02 3.01 -17.14
N LEU A 50 3.65 4.19 -17.67
CA LEU A 50 3.17 4.34 -19.03
C LEU A 50 4.21 3.85 -20.06
N SER A 51 5.48 4.22 -19.89
CA SER A 51 6.54 3.79 -20.81
C SER A 51 6.73 2.28 -20.87
N LEU A 52 6.53 1.61 -19.74
CA LEU A 52 6.56 0.14 -19.67
C LEU A 52 5.39 -0.47 -20.48
N ALA A 53 4.18 0.07 -20.35
CA ALA A 53 3.01 -0.38 -21.10
C ALA A 53 3.16 -0.10 -22.61
N GLU A 54 3.63 1.11 -22.99
CA GLU A 54 3.88 1.50 -24.37
C GLU A 54 4.90 0.61 -25.07
N SER A 55 5.89 0.12 -24.34
CA SER A 55 6.93 -0.75 -24.91
C SER A 55 6.38 -2.07 -25.45
N LYS A 56 5.22 -2.54 -24.94
CA LYS A 56 4.62 -3.85 -25.25
C LYS A 56 5.59 -5.03 -25.10
N SER A 57 6.60 -4.85 -24.25
CA SER A 57 7.68 -5.83 -24.05
C SER A 57 7.42 -6.78 -22.90
N TYR A 58 6.35 -6.56 -22.14
CA TYR A 58 6.05 -7.28 -20.92
C TYR A 58 4.60 -7.76 -20.88
N ASP A 59 4.41 -9.06 -20.61
CA ASP A 59 3.07 -9.66 -20.49
C ASP A 59 2.34 -9.19 -19.22
N LEU A 60 3.10 -8.85 -18.16
CA LEU A 60 2.60 -8.41 -16.87
C LEU A 60 3.40 -7.21 -16.36
N LEU A 61 2.70 -6.16 -15.95
CA LEU A 61 3.26 -5.07 -15.18
C LEU A 61 2.84 -5.21 -13.71
N ILE A 62 3.78 -5.05 -12.80
CA ILE A 62 3.55 -5.13 -11.35
C ILE A 62 3.92 -3.77 -10.74
N THR A 63 3.09 -3.28 -9.84
CA THR A 63 3.40 -2.09 -9.02
C THR A 63 2.74 -2.19 -7.65
N TYR A 64 2.97 -1.21 -6.79
CA TYR A 64 2.61 -1.25 -5.37
C TYR A 64 2.03 0.09 -4.89
N THR A 65 1.14 0.00 -3.91
CA THR A 65 0.62 1.09 -3.06
C THR A 65 -0.44 2.01 -3.68
N ASP A 66 -1.13 2.72 -2.82
CA ASP A 66 -2.23 3.62 -3.18
C ASP A 66 -1.80 4.77 -4.11
N SER A 67 -0.55 5.23 -4.03
CA SER A 67 -0.05 6.29 -4.92
C SER A 67 -0.06 5.89 -6.40
N MET A 68 -0.10 4.59 -6.71
CA MET A 68 -0.14 4.07 -8.08
C MET A 68 -1.55 3.80 -8.61
N VAL A 69 -2.58 3.90 -7.76
CA VAL A 69 -3.97 3.55 -8.14
C VAL A 69 -4.44 4.32 -9.36
N GLU A 70 -4.32 5.65 -9.37
CA GLU A 70 -4.76 6.48 -10.49
C GLU A 70 -3.99 6.17 -11.78
N SER A 71 -2.68 5.99 -11.68
CA SER A 71 -1.82 5.62 -12.82
C SER A 71 -2.21 4.24 -13.38
N VAL A 72 -2.48 3.28 -12.51
CA VAL A 72 -2.93 1.94 -12.92
C VAL A 72 -4.27 2.00 -13.65
N LEU A 73 -5.26 2.72 -13.12
CA LEU A 73 -6.58 2.86 -13.74
C LEU A 73 -6.48 3.51 -15.13
N LYS A 74 -5.72 4.59 -15.24
CA LYS A 74 -5.50 5.30 -16.50
C LYS A 74 -4.82 4.41 -17.54
N ILE A 75 -3.75 3.71 -17.17
CA ILE A 75 -2.99 2.85 -18.07
C ILE A 75 -3.79 1.61 -18.44
N ALA A 76 -4.54 1.02 -17.52
CA ALA A 76 -5.43 -0.10 -17.80
C ALA A 76 -6.49 0.24 -18.84
N ALA A 77 -7.04 1.45 -18.79
CA ALA A 77 -8.00 1.93 -19.78
C ALA A 77 -7.36 2.21 -21.15
N MET A 78 -6.12 2.73 -21.19
CA MET A 78 -5.40 2.99 -22.42
C MET A 78 -4.88 1.72 -23.10
N TYR A 79 -4.55 0.70 -22.32
CA TYR A 79 -3.98 -0.58 -22.78
C TYR A 79 -4.77 -1.77 -22.24
N PRO A 80 -5.98 -2.04 -22.75
CA PRO A 80 -6.87 -3.06 -22.20
C PRO A 80 -6.32 -4.50 -22.30
N GLU A 81 -5.37 -4.74 -23.21
CA GLU A 81 -4.69 -6.04 -23.33
C GLU A 81 -3.51 -6.20 -22.35
N GLN A 82 -3.01 -5.11 -21.75
CA GLN A 82 -1.92 -5.16 -20.80
C GLN A 82 -2.43 -5.65 -19.46
N LYS A 83 -1.88 -6.75 -18.98
CA LYS A 83 -2.16 -7.23 -17.62
C LYS A 83 -1.36 -6.43 -16.60
N ILE A 84 -2.04 -6.03 -15.54
CA ILE A 84 -1.44 -5.22 -14.46
C ILE A 84 -1.77 -5.88 -13.13
N GLN A 85 -0.76 -6.00 -12.26
CA GLN A 85 -0.93 -6.36 -10.87
C GLN A 85 -0.62 -5.15 -9.99
N LEU A 86 -1.60 -4.74 -9.20
CA LEU A 86 -1.47 -3.71 -8.18
C LEU A 86 -1.47 -4.37 -6.80
N LEU A 87 -0.37 -4.27 -6.10
CA LEU A 87 -0.23 -4.76 -4.73
C LEU A 87 -0.49 -3.63 -3.74
N ASP A 88 -1.34 -3.88 -2.77
CA ASP A 88 -1.68 -2.95 -1.68
C ASP A 88 -2.14 -1.57 -2.15
N GLY A 89 -2.96 -1.54 -3.19
CA GLY A 89 -3.63 -0.33 -3.69
C GLY A 89 -5.14 -0.52 -3.69
N ASP A 90 -5.89 0.44 -3.14
CA ASP A 90 -7.33 0.32 -2.91
C ASP A 90 -8.16 1.04 -3.99
N ILE A 91 -8.35 0.37 -5.12
CA ILE A 91 -9.21 0.86 -6.22
C ILE A 91 -10.67 1.00 -5.75
N ILE A 92 -11.16 0.03 -4.98
CA ILE A 92 -12.56 0.03 -4.52
C ILE A 92 -12.79 1.15 -3.50
N GLY A 93 -11.82 1.41 -2.62
CA GLY A 93 -11.88 2.45 -1.60
C GLY A 93 -12.03 3.86 -2.15
N ILE A 94 -11.58 4.11 -3.38
CA ILE A 94 -11.82 5.39 -4.09
C ILE A 94 -13.12 5.39 -4.91
N GLY A 95 -13.97 4.36 -4.77
CA GLY A 95 -15.26 4.28 -5.45
C GLY A 95 -15.17 3.87 -6.93
N GLN A 96 -14.07 3.24 -7.35
CA GLN A 96 -13.87 2.76 -8.71
C GLN A 96 -14.05 1.24 -8.81
N GLU A 97 -14.42 0.75 -9.98
CA GLU A 97 -14.42 -0.66 -10.29
C GLU A 97 -13.01 -1.11 -10.71
N VAL A 98 -12.64 -2.34 -10.33
CA VAL A 98 -11.35 -2.92 -10.76
C VAL A 98 -11.46 -3.33 -12.23
N PRO A 99 -10.64 -2.76 -13.14
CA PRO A 99 -10.66 -3.13 -14.55
C PRO A 99 -10.34 -4.62 -14.76
N SER A 100 -10.92 -5.25 -15.79
CA SER A 100 -10.77 -6.69 -16.06
C SER A 100 -9.33 -7.13 -16.37
N ASN A 101 -8.46 -6.20 -16.77
CA ASN A 101 -7.04 -6.42 -17.00
C ASN A 101 -6.15 -6.06 -15.79
N VAL A 102 -6.76 -5.70 -14.64
CA VAL A 102 -6.06 -5.40 -13.40
C VAL A 102 -6.37 -6.47 -12.36
N TYR A 103 -5.33 -7.05 -11.77
CA TYR A 103 -5.43 -7.82 -10.54
C TYR A 103 -4.99 -6.94 -9.38
N SER A 104 -5.96 -6.50 -8.57
CA SER A 104 -5.70 -5.71 -7.36
C SER A 104 -5.81 -6.59 -6.13
N CYS A 105 -4.80 -6.48 -5.27
CA CYS A 105 -4.78 -7.18 -3.99
C CYS A 105 -4.44 -6.15 -2.91
N ARG A 106 -5.23 -6.09 -1.85
CA ARG A 106 -4.96 -5.27 -0.68
C ARG A 106 -4.89 -6.11 0.58
N PHE A 107 -4.17 -5.62 1.57
CA PHE A 107 -4.18 -6.21 2.89
C PHE A 107 -5.42 -5.74 3.69
N LYS A 108 -5.69 -6.43 4.77
CA LYS A 108 -6.79 -6.09 5.68
C LYS A 108 -6.33 -5.00 6.65
N ASN A 109 -6.33 -3.78 6.13
CA ASN A 109 -5.83 -2.59 6.83
C ASN A 109 -6.60 -2.28 8.13
N GLU A 110 -7.84 -2.74 8.23
CA GLU A 110 -8.65 -2.68 9.44
C GLU A 110 -8.00 -3.43 10.61
N ASP A 111 -7.44 -4.61 10.36
CA ASP A 111 -6.76 -5.40 11.40
C ASP A 111 -5.48 -4.71 11.87
N LEU A 112 -4.71 -4.11 10.93
CA LEU A 112 -3.53 -3.32 11.26
C LEU A 112 -3.90 -2.13 12.16
N GLY A 113 -4.90 -1.36 11.76
CA GLY A 113 -5.38 -0.21 12.52
C GLY A 113 -5.82 -0.62 13.92
N TYR A 114 -6.66 -1.65 14.03
CA TYR A 114 -7.18 -2.13 15.30
C TYR A 114 -6.07 -2.58 16.26
N LEU A 115 -5.13 -3.41 15.79
CA LEU A 115 -4.00 -3.87 16.58
C LEU A 115 -3.10 -2.72 17.03
N GLY A 116 -2.83 -1.77 16.12
CA GLY A 116 -2.07 -0.55 16.45
C GLY A 116 -2.76 0.27 17.54
N GLY A 117 -4.08 0.42 17.45
CA GLY A 117 -4.89 1.10 18.46
C GLY A 117 -4.88 0.40 19.81
N CYS A 118 -5.05 -0.93 19.83
CA CYS A 118 -4.94 -1.72 21.06
C CYS A 118 -3.56 -1.54 21.71
N PHE A 119 -2.50 -1.61 20.93
CA PHE A 119 -1.14 -1.43 21.43
C PHE A 119 -0.94 -0.03 22.02
N ALA A 120 -1.37 1.02 21.32
CA ALA A 120 -1.30 2.40 21.80
C ALA A 120 -2.12 2.59 23.08
N GLY A 121 -3.32 2.00 23.15
CA GLY A 121 -4.16 2.02 24.35
C GLY A 121 -3.52 1.34 25.57
N LEU A 122 -2.92 0.17 25.37
CA LEU A 122 -2.17 -0.51 26.42
C LEU A 122 -0.95 0.30 26.88
N LEU A 123 -0.23 0.90 25.93
CA LEU A 123 0.96 1.69 26.21
C LEU A 123 0.65 2.93 27.03
N THR A 124 -0.40 3.69 26.66
CA THR A 124 -0.77 4.92 27.42
C THR A 124 -1.25 4.62 28.84
N LYS A 125 -1.74 3.40 29.10
CA LYS A 125 -2.16 2.94 30.45
C LYS A 125 -1.05 2.24 31.23
N SER A 126 0.12 2.07 30.68
CA SER A 126 1.23 1.40 31.34
C SER A 126 1.99 2.33 32.28
N ASP A 127 2.84 1.76 33.15
CA ASP A 127 3.76 2.50 34.01
C ASP A 127 5.08 2.87 33.28
N LEU A 128 5.10 2.82 31.95
CA LEU A 128 6.30 3.15 31.17
C LEU A 128 6.57 4.66 31.14
N PRO A 129 7.84 5.09 31.04
CA PRO A 129 8.23 6.50 31.15
C PRO A 129 7.61 7.43 30.09
N TYR A 130 7.08 6.88 28.99
CA TYR A 130 6.43 7.61 27.89
C TYR A 130 4.92 7.43 27.85
N ALA A 131 4.34 6.77 28.84
CA ALA A 131 2.90 6.78 29.05
C ALA A 131 2.46 8.17 29.53
N ASN A 132 1.27 8.60 29.15
CA ASN A 132 0.72 9.87 29.61
C ASN A 132 -0.53 9.66 30.46
N GLU A 133 -0.70 10.49 31.49
CA GLU A 133 -1.84 10.42 32.41
C GLU A 133 -3.15 10.91 31.75
N ASP A 134 -3.06 11.63 30.63
CA ASP A 134 -4.22 12.20 29.93
C ASP A 134 -5.00 11.16 29.10
N LEU A 135 -4.50 9.92 29.01
CA LEU A 135 -5.07 8.85 28.18
C LEU A 135 -5.25 9.29 26.70
N LYS A 136 -4.25 9.98 26.16
CA LYS A 136 -4.25 10.46 24.78
C LYS A 136 -3.27 9.66 23.93
N VAL A 137 -3.72 9.25 22.76
CA VAL A 137 -2.89 8.60 21.75
C VAL A 137 -3.03 9.30 20.41
N GLY A 138 -1.96 9.39 19.63
CA GLY A 138 -1.94 10.01 18.32
C GLY A 138 -1.64 9.00 17.23
N LEU A 139 -2.24 9.20 16.05
CA LEU A 139 -1.91 8.50 14.83
C LEU A 139 -1.49 9.53 13.78
N ILE A 140 -0.24 9.43 13.32
CA ILE A 140 0.33 10.31 12.30
C ILE A 140 0.54 9.49 11.02
N PHE A 141 0.12 10.04 9.90
CA PHE A 141 0.30 9.43 8.59
C PHE A 141 0.66 10.50 7.54
N THR A 142 1.26 10.06 6.44
CA THR A 142 1.92 10.98 5.48
C THR A 142 0.95 11.62 4.50
N ASP A 143 -0.17 10.96 4.18
CA ASP A 143 -1.13 11.44 3.19
C ASP A 143 -2.52 10.88 3.46
N ILE A 144 -3.55 11.48 2.83
CA ILE A 144 -4.96 11.11 3.01
C ILE A 144 -5.35 10.13 1.90
N TYR A 145 -4.92 8.89 2.03
CA TYR A 145 -5.39 7.79 1.17
C TYR A 145 -6.61 7.09 1.78
N PRO A 146 -7.48 6.50 0.96
CA PRO A 146 -8.64 5.73 1.43
C PRO A 146 -8.29 4.61 2.41
N ALA A 147 -7.14 3.95 2.24
CA ALA A 147 -6.67 2.95 3.18
C ALA A 147 -6.53 3.50 4.61
N TRP A 148 -6.06 4.74 4.77
CA TRP A 148 -5.93 5.40 6.05
C TRP A 148 -7.27 5.88 6.61
N THR A 149 -8.02 6.65 5.83
CA THR A 149 -9.23 7.33 6.30
C THR A 149 -10.42 6.39 6.46
N ASN A 150 -10.55 5.38 5.60
CA ASN A 150 -11.71 4.50 5.60
C ASN A 150 -11.50 3.26 6.47
N TYR A 151 -10.26 2.82 6.69
CA TYR A 151 -9.96 1.56 7.36
C TYR A 151 -9.06 1.71 8.57
N ILE A 152 -7.85 2.23 8.42
CA ILE A 152 -6.86 2.25 9.52
C ILE A 152 -7.29 3.21 10.63
N GLN A 153 -7.67 4.43 10.30
CA GLN A 153 -8.04 5.46 11.27
C GLN A 153 -9.22 5.05 12.16
N PRO A 154 -10.39 4.64 11.64
CA PRO A 154 -11.50 4.21 12.48
C PRO A 154 -11.19 2.91 13.24
N ALA A 155 -10.42 2.00 12.66
CA ALA A 155 -10.04 0.77 13.33
C ALA A 155 -9.05 1.04 14.48
N PHE A 156 -8.10 1.96 14.31
CA PHE A 156 -7.18 2.39 15.36
C PHE A 156 -7.94 2.99 16.54
N GLU A 157 -8.89 3.88 16.29
CA GLU A 157 -9.73 4.46 17.35
C GLU A 157 -10.51 3.36 18.08
N ASN A 158 -11.13 2.45 17.36
CA ASN A 158 -11.85 1.32 17.93
C ASN A 158 -10.94 0.42 18.78
N GLY A 159 -9.73 0.14 18.29
CA GLY A 159 -8.72 -0.63 19.01
C GLY A 159 -8.30 0.03 20.33
N ALA A 160 -7.98 1.33 20.30
CA ALA A 160 -7.63 2.09 21.51
C ALA A 160 -8.77 2.13 22.52
N LYS A 161 -9.98 2.42 22.08
CA LYS A 161 -11.20 2.47 22.92
C LYS A 161 -11.64 1.10 23.44
N SER A 162 -11.24 0.00 22.78
CA SER A 162 -11.49 -1.35 23.31
C SER A 162 -10.68 -1.65 24.59
N ILE A 163 -9.55 -0.98 24.75
CA ILE A 163 -8.71 -1.08 25.96
C ILE A 163 -9.29 -0.20 27.08
N ASP A 164 -9.63 1.04 26.73
CA ASP A 164 -10.33 1.95 27.66
C ASP A 164 -11.15 2.95 26.85
N PRO A 165 -12.48 3.00 27.06
CA PRO A 165 -13.37 3.95 26.35
C PRO A 165 -13.05 5.44 26.60
N GLN A 166 -12.26 5.75 27.63
CA GLN A 166 -11.86 7.12 27.97
C GLN A 166 -10.66 7.61 27.14
N ILE A 167 -9.99 6.70 26.40
CA ILE A 167 -8.86 7.08 25.56
C ILE A 167 -9.33 8.04 24.47
N GLU A 168 -8.70 9.20 24.42
CA GLU A 168 -8.85 10.17 23.34
C GLU A 168 -7.84 9.84 22.22
N VAL A 169 -8.33 9.71 21.01
CA VAL A 169 -7.50 9.50 19.81
C VAL A 169 -7.44 10.78 19.01
N VAL A 170 -6.24 11.20 18.64
CA VAL A 170 -5.96 12.40 17.84
C VAL A 170 -5.36 11.97 16.49
N PHE A 171 -5.84 12.60 15.41
CA PHE A 171 -5.40 12.35 14.04
C PHE A 171 -4.82 13.60 13.41
#